data_43ca73bf7e4e30d9dfcd0da21796245c
#
_entry.id   43ca73bf7e4e30d9dfcd0da21796245c
#
_cell.length_a   1.000
_cell.length_b   1.000
_cell.length_c   1.000
_cell.angle_alpha   90.00
_cell.angle_beta   90.00
_cell.angle_gamma   90.00
#
_symmetry.space_group_name_H-M   'P 1'
#
loop_
_entity.id
_entity.type
_entity.pdbx_description
1 polymer ?
#
loop_
_entity_poly.entity_id
_entity_poly.type
_entity_poly.pdbx_seq_one_letter_code
_entity_poly.pdbx_strand_id
1 'polypeptide(L)'
;MKNMLFALVVLVSASPSFAQQSVPDIPFDSVGDSLKLPTGMNFGEVPGVAVNSKGHVFVFTRSNSAGGPAYAPAAAQLLEFGPKGEFIREIGKGLYGWAFAHSVRIDRDDNIWAIDKGSDMIIKFNQAGQVMMVFGRRKESADDETKPWEPVDPPLPHIDGLFRQPTDVAWDSAGNTYITDGYINSRVAKYDKNGDWVKSWGDKGTGPGQFRLPHAIAIDRNNNVYVGDRTNRRIQVFDTDGKFLRMFSIDVPPVPGTKAVNGNTPTGERLAAVIGAPNSICISPGTNQVMFVGESTFPGRVFKVSLDGKVLGVIGRSGRQVKQFSGAHALACPSENELYVAETSNWRVQKVTLRAPATQTARSVGTSGPQAAK
;
A
#
# COMPACT_ATOMS: atom_id res chain seq x y z
N MET A 1 11.66 -64.98 26.15
CA MET A 1 11.04 -63.85 25.42
C MET A 1 11.39 -62.56 26.15
N LYS A 2 12.29 -61.77 25.60
CA LYS A 2 12.75 -60.51 26.21
C LYS A 2 11.97 -59.36 25.62
N ASN A 3 11.16 -58.67 26.44
CA ASN A 3 10.43 -57.48 26.05
C ASN A 3 11.38 -56.29 26.04
N MET A 4 11.66 -55.70 24.88
CA MET A 4 12.35 -54.44 24.68
C MET A 4 11.35 -53.30 24.72
N LEU A 5 11.34 -52.52 25.79
CA LEU A 5 10.59 -51.26 25.85
C LEU A 5 11.38 -50.20 25.03
N PHE A 6 10.78 -49.70 23.97
CA PHE A 6 11.27 -48.52 23.29
C PHE A 6 10.73 -47.27 24.01
N ALA A 7 11.59 -46.48 24.62
CA ALA A 7 11.26 -45.15 25.15
C ALA A 7 11.27 -44.17 24.00
N LEU A 8 10.09 -43.61 23.66
CA LEU A 8 9.95 -42.52 22.69
C LEU A 8 10.37 -41.20 23.37
N VAL A 9 11.52 -40.67 23.04
CA VAL A 9 11.97 -39.34 23.49
C VAL A 9 11.32 -38.31 22.56
N VAL A 10 10.28 -37.62 23.04
CA VAL A 10 9.70 -36.47 22.37
C VAL A 10 10.61 -35.26 22.63
N LEU A 11 11.41 -34.87 21.64
CA LEU A 11 12.14 -33.62 21.64
C LEU A 11 11.15 -32.46 21.38
N VAL A 12 10.73 -31.78 22.45
CA VAL A 12 10.02 -30.53 22.37
C VAL A 12 11.04 -29.44 21.97
N SER A 13 11.07 -29.10 20.69
CA SER A 13 11.82 -27.94 20.23
C SER A 13 11.11 -26.66 20.68
N ALA A 14 11.59 -26.06 21.77
CA ALA A 14 11.21 -24.69 22.15
C ALA A 14 11.73 -23.73 21.08
N SER A 15 10.84 -23.23 20.23
CA SER A 15 11.14 -22.12 19.34
C SER A 15 11.51 -20.90 20.22
N PRO A 16 12.64 -20.21 19.99
CA PRO A 16 12.97 -19.02 20.74
C PRO A 16 11.88 -17.98 20.46
N SER A 17 11.10 -17.63 21.48
CA SER A 17 10.25 -16.45 21.47
C SER A 17 11.18 -15.23 21.47
N PHE A 18 11.45 -14.68 20.29
CA PHE A 18 12.10 -13.38 20.22
C PHE A 18 11.17 -12.38 20.90
N ALA A 19 11.57 -11.86 22.04
CA ALA A 19 10.91 -10.74 22.67
C ALA A 19 10.88 -9.61 21.64
N GLN A 20 9.67 -9.25 21.18
CA GLN A 20 9.47 -8.22 20.18
C GLN A 20 10.05 -6.91 20.72
N GLN A 21 11.12 -6.42 20.10
CA GLN A 21 11.73 -5.14 20.43
C GLN A 21 10.63 -4.07 20.30
N SER A 22 10.41 -3.26 21.33
CA SER A 22 9.40 -2.20 21.29
C SER A 22 9.71 -1.28 20.12
N VAL A 23 8.79 -1.25 19.13
CA VAL A 23 8.94 -0.40 17.96
C VAL A 23 8.59 1.02 18.35
N PRO A 24 9.46 2.03 18.14
CA PRO A 24 9.24 3.39 18.59
C PRO A 24 8.13 4.07 17.75
N ASP A 25 7.34 4.91 18.40
CA ASP A 25 6.48 5.87 17.72
C ASP A 25 7.34 6.96 17.06
N ILE A 26 7.08 7.25 15.79
CA ILE A 26 7.76 8.33 15.07
C ILE A 26 6.94 9.62 15.27
N PRO A 27 7.52 10.68 15.85
CA PRO A 27 6.85 11.98 15.96
C PRO A 27 6.60 12.58 14.59
N PHE A 28 5.41 13.14 14.37
CA PHE A 28 5.05 13.76 13.09
C PHE A 28 4.03 14.88 13.24
N ASP A 29 3.99 15.74 12.24
CA ASP A 29 2.90 16.68 11.99
C ASP A 29 2.01 16.15 10.88
N SER A 30 0.74 16.52 10.93
CA SER A 30 -0.22 16.15 9.90
C SER A 30 -1.18 17.28 9.62
N VAL A 31 -1.49 17.49 8.34
CA VAL A 31 -2.46 18.45 7.84
C VAL A 31 -3.51 17.70 7.04
N GLY A 32 -4.77 17.72 7.51
CA GLY A 32 -5.87 16.99 6.89
C GLY A 32 -6.56 17.72 5.74
N ASP A 33 -6.37 19.04 5.65
CA ASP A 33 -6.97 19.92 4.63
C ASP A 33 -5.91 20.56 3.73
N SER A 34 -4.80 19.89 3.50
CA SER A 34 -3.70 20.37 2.66
C SER A 34 -4.10 20.51 1.17
N LEU A 35 -5.11 19.78 0.72
CA LEU A 35 -5.64 19.84 -0.65
C LEU A 35 -6.98 20.58 -0.66
N LYS A 36 -7.04 21.67 -1.42
CA LYS A 36 -8.20 22.57 -1.46
C LYS A 36 -9.08 22.23 -2.66
N LEU A 37 -10.21 21.59 -2.41
CA LEU A 37 -11.22 21.32 -3.42
C LEU A 37 -12.02 22.58 -3.75
N PRO A 38 -12.51 22.73 -5.00
CA PRO A 38 -13.48 23.77 -5.35
C PRO A 38 -14.75 23.68 -4.49
N THR A 39 -15.41 24.81 -4.31
CA THR A 39 -16.69 24.87 -3.58
C THR A 39 -17.71 23.89 -4.16
N GLY A 40 -18.32 23.08 -3.32
CA GLY A 40 -19.29 22.06 -3.70
C GLY A 40 -18.71 20.72 -4.14
N MET A 41 -17.37 20.61 -4.26
CA MET A 41 -16.71 19.34 -4.53
C MET A 41 -16.20 18.71 -3.22
N ASN A 42 -16.35 17.43 -3.08
CA ASN A 42 -15.86 16.64 -1.94
C ASN A 42 -15.16 15.38 -2.45
N PHE A 43 -14.20 14.89 -1.69
CA PHE A 43 -13.73 13.53 -1.88
C PHE A 43 -14.81 12.53 -1.46
N GLY A 44 -14.88 11.40 -2.19
CA GLY A 44 -15.44 10.16 -1.67
C GLY A 44 -14.35 9.33 -1.00
N GLU A 45 -14.42 8.00 -1.11
CA GLU A 45 -13.30 7.16 -0.72
C GLU A 45 -12.07 7.55 -1.55
N VAL A 46 -10.90 7.66 -0.89
CA VAL A 46 -9.65 8.02 -1.56
C VAL A 46 -8.71 6.81 -1.55
N PRO A 47 -8.79 5.93 -2.58
CA PRO A 47 -7.90 4.79 -2.67
C PRO A 47 -6.53 5.11 -3.28
N GLY A 48 -6.33 6.25 -3.94
CA GLY A 48 -5.11 6.58 -4.64
C GLY A 48 -4.57 7.98 -4.35
N VAL A 49 -3.26 8.09 -4.12
CA VAL A 49 -2.51 9.35 -4.05
C VAL A 49 -1.10 9.15 -4.62
N ALA A 50 -0.64 10.12 -5.41
CA ALA A 50 0.72 10.16 -5.94
C ALA A 50 1.23 11.60 -5.99
N VAL A 51 2.55 11.77 -6.08
CA VAL A 51 3.20 13.08 -6.21
C VAL A 51 4.21 13.01 -7.35
N ASN A 52 4.21 14.01 -8.23
CA ASN A 52 5.18 14.09 -9.33
C ASN A 52 6.45 14.84 -8.92
N SER A 53 7.42 14.93 -9.85
CA SER A 53 8.71 15.60 -9.63
C SER A 53 8.59 17.10 -9.32
N LYS A 54 7.47 17.73 -9.69
CA LYS A 54 7.16 19.15 -9.48
C LYS A 54 6.39 19.42 -8.18
N GLY A 55 6.10 18.37 -7.39
CA GLY A 55 5.32 18.45 -6.17
C GLY A 55 3.81 18.54 -6.36
N HIS A 56 3.30 18.34 -7.58
CA HIS A 56 1.87 18.23 -7.81
C HIS A 56 1.34 16.92 -7.21
N VAL A 57 0.18 17.00 -6.58
CA VAL A 57 -0.46 15.87 -5.93
C VAL A 57 -1.63 15.38 -6.78
N PHE A 58 -1.64 14.09 -7.08
CA PHE A 58 -2.71 13.43 -7.83
C PHE A 58 -3.52 12.57 -6.88
N VAL A 59 -4.83 12.73 -6.92
CA VAL A 59 -5.76 12.00 -6.06
C VAL A 59 -6.76 11.25 -6.92
N PHE A 60 -6.83 9.94 -6.77
CA PHE A 60 -7.85 9.13 -7.42
C PHE A 60 -8.90 8.77 -6.37
N THR A 61 -10.10 9.30 -6.54
CA THR A 61 -11.22 9.16 -5.60
C THR A 61 -12.40 8.47 -6.26
N ARG A 62 -13.27 7.85 -5.47
CA ARG A 62 -14.49 7.18 -5.95
C ARG A 62 -15.70 7.52 -5.10
N SER A 63 -16.86 7.60 -5.74
CA SER A 63 -18.15 7.87 -5.10
C SER A 63 -18.94 6.60 -4.78
N ASN A 64 -18.44 5.43 -5.17
CA ASN A 64 -19.04 4.12 -4.90
C ASN A 64 -18.12 3.32 -3.96
N SER A 65 -18.72 2.54 -3.09
CA SER A 65 -18.03 1.67 -2.13
C SER A 65 -18.18 0.18 -2.50
N ALA A 66 -18.05 -0.71 -1.55
CA ALA A 66 -17.92 -2.16 -1.72
C ALA A 66 -19.00 -2.89 -2.53
N GLY A 67 -20.03 -2.23 -3.04
CA GLY A 67 -21.12 -2.86 -3.81
C GLY A 67 -20.78 -3.23 -5.26
N GLY A 68 -19.56 -2.97 -5.72
CA GLY A 68 -19.13 -3.26 -7.08
C GLY A 68 -18.93 -2.02 -7.95
N PRO A 69 -18.61 -2.20 -9.24
CA PRO A 69 -18.35 -1.09 -10.16
C PRO A 69 -19.63 -0.30 -10.46
N ALA A 70 -19.49 1.02 -10.58
CA ALA A 70 -20.54 1.90 -11.06
C ALA A 70 -20.06 2.59 -12.34
N TYR A 71 -20.77 2.37 -13.42
CA TYR A 71 -20.45 2.96 -14.74
C TYR A 71 -21.18 4.29 -14.91
N ALA A 72 -20.75 5.28 -14.13
CA ALA A 72 -21.32 6.63 -14.15
C ALA A 72 -20.19 7.67 -14.20
N PRO A 73 -20.40 8.85 -14.79
CA PRO A 73 -19.35 9.88 -14.97
C PRO A 73 -18.63 10.30 -13.69
N ALA A 74 -19.29 10.21 -12.54
CA ALA A 74 -18.73 10.57 -11.24
C ALA A 74 -18.31 9.35 -10.39
N ALA A 75 -18.31 8.14 -10.96
CA ALA A 75 -17.97 6.92 -10.21
C ALA A 75 -16.52 6.95 -9.73
N ALA A 76 -15.61 7.49 -10.54
CA ALA A 76 -14.22 7.71 -10.20
C ALA A 76 -13.75 9.04 -10.78
N GLN A 77 -12.93 9.77 -10.04
CA GLN A 77 -12.37 11.05 -10.46
C GLN A 77 -10.87 11.09 -10.16
N LEU A 78 -10.08 11.48 -11.16
CA LEU A 78 -8.65 11.72 -11.03
C LEU A 78 -8.39 13.23 -10.99
N LEU A 79 -7.98 13.71 -9.83
CA LEU A 79 -7.85 15.13 -9.53
C LEU A 79 -6.37 15.50 -9.37
N GLU A 80 -5.96 16.64 -9.95
CA GLU A 80 -4.62 17.20 -9.83
C GLU A 80 -4.64 18.47 -8.98
N PHE A 81 -3.71 18.56 -8.03
CA PHE A 81 -3.48 19.71 -7.17
C PHE A 81 -2.04 20.18 -7.32
N GLY A 82 -1.83 21.49 -7.22
CA GLY A 82 -0.51 22.08 -7.22
C GLY A 82 0.26 21.85 -5.91
N PRO A 83 1.55 22.27 -5.86
CA PRO A 83 2.43 22.04 -4.71
C PRO A 83 1.94 22.70 -3.40
N LYS A 84 1.10 23.73 -3.51
CA LYS A 84 0.49 24.42 -2.36
C LYS A 84 -0.90 23.85 -2.00
N GLY A 85 -1.32 22.79 -2.70
CA GLY A 85 -2.59 22.13 -2.50
C GLY A 85 -3.78 22.76 -3.23
N GLU A 86 -3.56 23.74 -4.08
CA GLU A 86 -4.60 24.34 -4.93
C GLU A 86 -5.08 23.35 -6.00
N PHE A 87 -6.40 23.27 -6.22
CA PHE A 87 -6.98 22.46 -7.28
C PHE A 87 -6.59 23.01 -8.66
N ILE A 88 -6.11 22.14 -9.54
CA ILE A 88 -5.73 22.49 -10.91
C ILE A 88 -6.80 21.99 -11.88
N ARG A 89 -7.09 20.69 -11.89
CA ARG A 89 -8.01 20.10 -12.87
C ARG A 89 -8.46 18.68 -12.47
N GLU A 90 -9.49 18.22 -13.16
CA GLU A 90 -9.87 16.81 -13.24
C GLU A 90 -9.34 16.23 -14.55
N ILE A 91 -8.63 15.09 -14.47
CA ILE A 91 -8.07 14.37 -15.61
C ILE A 91 -9.00 13.23 -16.01
N GLY A 92 -9.26 13.09 -17.31
CA GLY A 92 -10.10 12.02 -17.84
C GLY A 92 -11.55 12.09 -17.35
N LYS A 93 -12.10 13.29 -17.19
CA LYS A 93 -13.51 13.47 -16.79
C LYS A 93 -14.44 12.71 -17.71
N GLY A 94 -15.27 11.82 -17.12
CA GLY A 94 -16.24 11.01 -17.88
C GLY A 94 -15.59 9.91 -18.74
N LEU A 95 -14.33 9.56 -18.49
CA LEU A 95 -13.64 8.53 -19.25
C LEU A 95 -14.35 7.18 -19.12
N TYR A 96 -14.47 6.46 -20.24
CA TYR A 96 -15.08 5.14 -20.32
C TYR A 96 -14.47 4.11 -19.34
N GLY A 97 -13.16 4.23 -19.03
CA GLY A 97 -12.45 3.36 -18.10
C GLY A 97 -12.76 3.58 -16.60
N TRP A 98 -13.52 4.62 -16.25
CA TRP A 98 -13.83 4.90 -14.84
C TRP A 98 -15.01 4.09 -14.33
N ALA A 99 -14.79 3.26 -13.30
CA ALA A 99 -15.82 2.44 -12.69
C ALA A 99 -15.60 2.25 -11.17
N PHE A 100 -14.35 2.00 -10.74
CA PHE A 100 -14.01 1.80 -9.34
C PHE A 100 -12.52 2.11 -9.12
N ALA A 101 -12.20 3.36 -8.87
CA ALA A 101 -10.84 3.83 -8.62
C ALA A 101 -10.12 2.97 -7.57
N HIS A 102 -8.86 2.58 -7.82
CA HIS A 102 -8.09 1.77 -6.88
C HIS A 102 -6.73 2.37 -6.54
N SER A 103 -5.93 2.78 -7.52
CA SER A 103 -4.61 3.36 -7.28
C SER A 103 -4.25 4.39 -8.33
N VAL A 104 -3.38 5.32 -7.99
CA VAL A 104 -2.69 6.21 -8.93
C VAL A 104 -1.22 6.24 -8.60
N ARG A 105 -0.37 6.20 -9.64
CA ARG A 105 1.09 6.29 -9.54
C ARG A 105 1.64 7.25 -10.57
N ILE A 106 2.82 7.77 -10.32
CA ILE A 106 3.56 8.64 -11.25
C ILE A 106 4.86 7.93 -11.61
N ASP A 107 5.14 7.79 -12.90
CA ASP A 107 6.40 7.24 -13.37
C ASP A 107 7.52 8.31 -13.37
N ARG A 108 8.76 7.90 -13.66
CA ARG A 108 9.92 8.79 -13.66
C ARG A 108 9.87 9.93 -14.67
N ASP A 109 8.99 9.82 -15.67
CA ASP A 109 8.81 10.82 -16.72
C ASP A 109 7.58 11.71 -16.43
N ASP A 110 7.07 11.67 -15.18
CA ASP A 110 5.88 12.36 -14.70
C ASP A 110 4.59 11.97 -15.44
N ASN A 111 4.53 10.79 -16.10
CA ASN A 111 3.27 10.27 -16.61
C ASN A 111 2.42 9.73 -15.46
N ILE A 112 1.12 9.86 -15.62
CA ILE A 112 0.14 9.50 -14.60
C ILE A 112 -0.46 8.15 -14.95
N TRP A 113 -0.42 7.21 -14.01
CA TRP A 113 -0.97 5.87 -14.18
C TRP A 113 -2.11 5.65 -13.21
N ALA A 114 -3.30 5.48 -13.73
CA ALA A 114 -4.50 5.23 -12.94
C ALA A 114 -4.94 3.77 -13.09
N ILE A 115 -5.14 3.11 -11.98
CA ILE A 115 -5.62 1.74 -11.91
C ILE A 115 -7.07 1.76 -11.48
N ASP A 116 -7.95 1.31 -12.38
CA ASP A 116 -9.37 1.16 -12.09
C ASP A 116 -9.73 -0.32 -11.95
N LYS A 117 -9.99 -0.72 -10.72
CA LYS A 117 -10.32 -2.10 -10.38
C LYS A 117 -11.64 -2.56 -10.99
N GLY A 118 -12.61 -1.64 -11.12
CA GLY A 118 -13.95 -1.98 -11.58
C GLY A 118 -14.04 -2.23 -13.08
N SER A 119 -13.20 -1.56 -13.84
CA SER A 119 -13.11 -1.74 -15.30
C SER A 119 -12.04 -2.72 -15.74
N ASP A 120 -11.22 -3.25 -14.78
CA ASP A 120 -10.06 -4.08 -15.08
C ASP A 120 -9.00 -3.37 -15.94
N MET A 121 -8.87 -2.04 -15.82
CA MET A 121 -8.03 -1.24 -16.69
C MET A 121 -6.92 -0.51 -15.91
N ILE A 122 -5.77 -0.41 -16.56
CA ILE A 122 -4.68 0.47 -16.16
C ILE A 122 -4.47 1.47 -17.30
N ILE A 123 -4.57 2.76 -17.00
CA ILE A 123 -4.56 3.83 -17.99
C ILE A 123 -3.38 4.75 -17.71
N LYS A 124 -2.49 4.87 -18.69
CA LYS A 124 -1.37 5.81 -18.68
C LYS A 124 -1.76 7.10 -19.38
N PHE A 125 -1.56 8.23 -18.70
CA PHE A 125 -1.71 9.57 -19.25
C PHE A 125 -0.34 10.26 -19.31
N ASN A 126 -0.18 11.15 -20.29
CA ASN A 126 0.93 12.10 -20.26
C ASN A 126 0.67 13.22 -19.24
N GLN A 127 1.65 14.11 -19.03
CA GLN A 127 1.53 15.26 -18.13
C GLN A 127 0.38 16.21 -18.52
N ALA A 128 -0.03 16.25 -19.79
CA ALA A 128 -1.18 17.03 -20.25
C ALA A 128 -2.54 16.38 -19.93
N GLY A 129 -2.54 15.12 -19.45
CA GLY A 129 -3.77 14.37 -19.15
C GLY A 129 -4.36 13.65 -20.37
N GLN A 130 -3.60 13.47 -21.45
CA GLN A 130 -4.00 12.70 -22.60
C GLN A 130 -3.65 11.23 -22.43
N VAL A 131 -4.55 10.33 -22.78
CA VAL A 131 -4.32 8.87 -22.73
C VAL A 131 -3.22 8.50 -23.73
N MET A 132 -2.17 7.84 -23.20
CA MET A 132 -1.04 7.37 -23.97
C MET A 132 -1.06 5.86 -24.20
N MET A 133 -1.55 5.10 -23.21
CA MET A 133 -1.53 3.65 -23.24
C MET A 133 -2.61 3.10 -22.31
N VAL A 134 -3.15 1.95 -22.65
CA VAL A 134 -4.16 1.24 -21.86
C VAL A 134 -3.78 -0.23 -21.78
N PHE A 135 -3.85 -0.79 -20.57
CA PHE A 135 -3.70 -2.22 -20.32
C PHE A 135 -5.02 -2.77 -19.79
N GLY A 136 -5.36 -3.99 -20.20
CA GLY A 136 -6.64 -4.58 -19.91
C GLY A 136 -7.79 -3.94 -20.69
N ARG A 137 -8.98 -4.40 -20.42
CA ARG A 137 -10.21 -3.82 -21.01
C ARG A 137 -11.38 -4.02 -20.08
N ARG A 138 -12.29 -3.07 -20.13
CA ARG A 138 -13.59 -3.17 -19.46
C ARG A 138 -14.40 -4.30 -20.06
N LYS A 139 -15.04 -5.10 -19.20
CA LYS A 139 -15.98 -6.12 -19.61
C LYS A 139 -17.18 -5.48 -20.30
N GLU A 140 -17.63 -6.10 -21.38
CA GLU A 140 -18.87 -5.76 -22.07
C GLU A 140 -19.85 -6.93 -22.00
N SER A 141 -21.12 -6.66 -22.25
CA SER A 141 -22.18 -7.67 -22.13
C SER A 141 -22.03 -8.84 -23.12
N ALA A 142 -21.30 -8.61 -24.22
CA ALA A 142 -21.02 -9.62 -25.25
C ALA A 142 -19.73 -10.42 -24.97
N ASP A 143 -19.03 -10.17 -23.87
CA ASP A 143 -17.84 -10.94 -23.52
C ASP A 143 -18.25 -12.33 -23.05
N ASP A 144 -17.72 -13.37 -23.73
CA ASP A 144 -17.94 -14.76 -23.38
C ASP A 144 -17.24 -15.17 -22.07
N GLU A 145 -16.19 -14.42 -21.72
CA GLU A 145 -15.41 -14.70 -20.50
C GLU A 145 -16.07 -14.14 -19.26
N THR A 146 -16.20 -15.00 -18.26
CA THR A 146 -16.68 -14.59 -16.95
C THR A 146 -15.61 -13.77 -16.24
N LYS A 147 -15.95 -12.52 -15.92
CA LYS A 147 -15.16 -11.65 -15.04
C LYS A 147 -15.90 -11.49 -13.71
N PRO A 148 -15.76 -12.43 -12.76
CA PRO A 148 -16.45 -12.35 -11.48
C PRO A 148 -15.98 -11.14 -10.68
N TRP A 149 -16.86 -10.54 -9.90
CA TRP A 149 -16.51 -9.49 -8.93
C TRP A 149 -15.80 -10.06 -7.70
N GLU A 150 -16.13 -11.29 -7.33
CA GLU A 150 -15.55 -12.01 -6.19
C GLU A 150 -14.66 -13.18 -6.66
N PRO A 151 -13.64 -13.57 -5.88
CA PRO A 151 -12.83 -14.74 -6.17
C PRO A 151 -13.69 -16.00 -6.26
N VAL A 152 -13.38 -16.86 -7.23
CA VAL A 152 -14.02 -18.16 -7.41
C VAL A 152 -13.11 -19.31 -6.97
N ASP A 153 -13.68 -20.48 -6.69
CA ASP A 153 -12.95 -21.67 -6.32
C ASP A 153 -13.45 -22.89 -7.14
N PRO A 154 -12.60 -23.54 -7.93
CA PRO A 154 -11.17 -23.28 -8.12
C PRO A 154 -10.89 -21.92 -8.81
N PRO A 155 -9.69 -21.32 -8.62
CA PRO A 155 -9.30 -20.10 -9.31
C PRO A 155 -9.39 -20.25 -10.83
N LEU A 156 -9.81 -19.18 -11.51
CA LEU A 156 -9.83 -19.16 -12.97
C LEU A 156 -8.39 -19.16 -13.51
N PRO A 157 -8.16 -19.80 -14.68
CA PRO A 157 -6.88 -19.76 -15.36
C PRO A 157 -6.44 -18.31 -15.65
N HIS A 158 -5.14 -18.05 -15.56
CA HIS A 158 -4.58 -16.78 -16.00
C HIS A 158 -4.61 -16.68 -17.52
N ILE A 159 -4.98 -15.53 -18.03
CA ILE A 159 -4.93 -15.18 -19.44
C ILE A 159 -4.00 -13.99 -19.61
N ASP A 160 -3.07 -14.08 -20.53
CA ASP A 160 -2.10 -13.02 -20.79
C ASP A 160 -2.80 -11.74 -21.26
N GLY A 161 -2.45 -10.60 -20.64
CA GLY A 161 -3.05 -9.32 -20.95
C GLY A 161 -4.47 -9.09 -20.39
N LEU A 162 -5.13 -10.11 -19.82
CA LEU A 162 -6.46 -9.99 -19.22
C LEU A 162 -6.35 -9.82 -17.69
N PHE A 163 -6.72 -8.65 -17.20
CA PHE A 163 -6.78 -8.36 -15.77
C PHE A 163 -8.15 -8.73 -15.19
N ARG A 164 -8.12 -9.08 -13.90
CA ARG A 164 -9.33 -9.29 -13.09
C ARG A 164 -9.13 -8.60 -11.74
N GLN A 165 -9.54 -7.34 -11.67
CA GLN A 165 -9.40 -6.44 -10.53
C GLN A 165 -7.93 -6.14 -10.15
N PRO A 166 -7.17 -5.45 -11.04
CA PRO A 166 -5.81 -5.03 -10.78
C PRO A 166 -5.75 -4.03 -9.62
N THR A 167 -4.59 -3.97 -8.95
CA THR A 167 -4.46 -3.23 -7.70
C THR A 167 -3.46 -2.08 -7.75
N ASP A 168 -2.25 -2.31 -8.30
CA ASP A 168 -1.19 -1.30 -8.26
C ASP A 168 -0.17 -1.50 -9.40
N VAL A 169 0.73 -0.52 -9.62
CA VAL A 169 1.75 -0.54 -10.66
C VAL A 169 3.09 0.02 -10.16
N ALA A 170 4.20 -0.53 -10.64
CA ALA A 170 5.56 -0.02 -10.41
C ALA A 170 6.45 -0.28 -11.64
N TRP A 171 7.63 0.36 -11.68
CA TRP A 171 8.56 0.28 -12.81
C TRP A 171 9.98 0.01 -12.34
N ASP A 172 10.71 -0.80 -13.10
CA ASP A 172 12.15 -0.96 -12.92
C ASP A 172 12.97 0.14 -13.60
N SER A 173 14.28 0.12 -13.42
CA SER A 173 15.19 1.11 -14.02
C SER A 173 15.27 1.01 -15.55
N ALA A 174 14.90 -0.12 -16.14
CA ALA A 174 14.84 -0.31 -17.60
C ALA A 174 13.53 0.22 -18.21
N GLY A 175 12.53 0.60 -17.35
CA GLY A 175 11.24 1.08 -17.77
C GLY A 175 10.19 -0.02 -17.97
N ASN A 176 10.49 -1.27 -17.59
CA ASN A 176 9.49 -2.32 -17.61
C ASN A 176 8.42 -2.03 -16.55
N THR A 177 7.19 -2.39 -16.86
CA THR A 177 6.00 -2.15 -16.02
C THR A 177 5.59 -3.43 -15.31
N TYR A 178 5.33 -3.33 -14.01
CA TYR A 178 4.88 -4.44 -13.16
C TYR A 178 3.52 -4.08 -12.56
N ILE A 179 2.53 -4.93 -12.79
CA ILE A 179 1.14 -4.70 -12.37
C ILE A 179 0.72 -5.84 -11.45
N THR A 180 0.28 -5.51 -10.24
CA THR A 180 -0.38 -6.48 -9.37
C THR A 180 -1.83 -6.66 -9.80
N ASP A 181 -2.20 -7.90 -10.11
CA ASP A 181 -3.54 -8.32 -10.53
C ASP A 181 -4.13 -9.17 -9.39
N GLY A 182 -4.57 -8.48 -8.34
CA GLY A 182 -4.58 -9.03 -7.00
C GLY A 182 -5.88 -9.65 -6.53
N TYR A 183 -7.05 -9.05 -6.79
CA TYR A 183 -8.28 -9.49 -6.15
C TYR A 183 -8.75 -10.87 -6.63
N ILE A 184 -8.59 -11.16 -7.92
CA ILE A 184 -9.07 -12.41 -8.52
C ILE A 184 -7.90 -13.29 -8.99
N ASN A 185 -6.94 -12.70 -9.74
CA ASN A 185 -5.89 -13.50 -10.38
C ASN A 185 -4.70 -13.86 -9.48
N SER A 186 -4.46 -13.13 -8.38
CA SER A 186 -3.37 -13.42 -7.43
C SER A 186 -1.97 -13.50 -8.09
N ARG A 187 -1.68 -12.59 -9.01
CA ARG A 187 -0.41 -12.57 -9.77
C ARG A 187 0.20 -11.18 -9.90
N VAL A 188 1.45 -11.14 -10.38
CA VAL A 188 2.11 -9.96 -10.91
C VAL A 188 2.33 -10.15 -12.40
N ALA A 189 1.91 -9.18 -13.22
CA ALA A 189 2.12 -9.15 -14.67
C ALA A 189 3.27 -8.19 -15.01
N LYS A 190 4.16 -8.59 -15.92
CA LYS A 190 5.28 -7.78 -16.41
C LYS A 190 5.08 -7.46 -17.89
N TYR A 191 5.24 -6.18 -18.20
CA TYR A 191 5.31 -5.65 -19.57
C TYR A 191 6.66 -4.99 -19.78
N ASP A 192 7.14 -4.97 -21.01
CA ASP A 192 8.34 -4.24 -21.35
C ASP A 192 8.08 -2.71 -21.41
N LYS A 193 9.13 -1.94 -21.68
CA LYS A 193 9.04 -0.47 -21.78
C LYS A 193 8.14 0.05 -22.91
N ASN A 194 7.85 -0.80 -23.92
CA ASN A 194 6.96 -0.46 -25.03
C ASN A 194 5.50 -0.81 -24.74
N GLY A 195 5.24 -1.53 -23.64
CA GLY A 195 3.92 -2.01 -23.27
C GLY A 195 3.59 -3.40 -23.80
N ASP A 196 4.59 -4.13 -24.31
CA ASP A 196 4.41 -5.49 -24.78
C ASP A 196 4.47 -6.48 -23.61
N TRP A 197 3.58 -7.47 -23.65
CA TRP A 197 3.52 -8.51 -22.62
C TRP A 197 4.81 -9.32 -22.58
N VAL A 198 5.35 -9.53 -21.38
CA VAL A 198 6.54 -10.34 -21.16
C VAL A 198 6.18 -11.66 -20.47
N LYS A 199 5.56 -11.59 -19.30
CA LYS A 199 5.21 -12.76 -18.47
C LYS A 199 4.34 -12.37 -17.28
N SER A 200 3.88 -13.36 -16.54
CA SER A 200 3.38 -13.17 -15.16
C SER A 200 3.95 -14.23 -14.23
N TRP A 201 3.83 -14.00 -12.93
CA TRP A 201 4.14 -14.98 -11.90
C TRP A 201 3.19 -14.81 -10.71
N GLY A 202 3.06 -15.88 -9.95
CA GLY A 202 2.19 -15.97 -8.79
C GLY A 202 0.88 -16.70 -9.08
N ASP A 203 0.45 -17.45 -8.08
CA ASP A 203 -0.80 -18.20 -8.03
C ASP A 203 -1.44 -18.02 -6.67
N LYS A 204 -2.73 -18.37 -6.53
CA LYS A 204 -3.44 -18.34 -5.24
C LYS A 204 -2.79 -19.33 -4.26
N GLY A 205 -2.32 -18.81 -3.11
CA GLY A 205 -1.75 -19.67 -2.07
C GLY A 205 -1.01 -18.93 -0.98
N THR A 206 -0.28 -19.68 -0.13
CA THR A 206 0.45 -19.18 1.05
C THR A 206 1.96 -19.43 0.98
N GLY A 207 2.44 -20.24 0.04
CA GLY A 207 3.86 -20.54 -0.16
C GLY A 207 4.65 -19.34 -0.73
N PRO A 208 5.99 -19.44 -0.79
CA PRO A 208 6.83 -18.47 -1.49
C PRO A 208 6.41 -18.36 -2.96
N GLY A 209 6.27 -17.12 -3.46
CA GLY A 209 5.81 -16.86 -4.82
C GLY A 209 4.31 -17.01 -5.05
N GLN A 210 3.55 -17.50 -4.07
CA GLN A 210 2.09 -17.53 -4.11
C GLN A 210 1.51 -16.33 -3.39
N PHE A 211 0.29 -15.92 -3.77
CA PHE A 211 -0.41 -14.77 -3.18
C PHE A 211 -1.85 -15.11 -2.82
N ARG A 212 -2.40 -14.39 -1.85
CA ARG A 212 -3.85 -14.38 -1.60
C ARG A 212 -4.49 -13.07 -2.02
N LEU A 213 -3.74 -11.98 -1.93
CA LEU A 213 -4.15 -10.67 -2.43
C LEU A 213 -2.90 -9.77 -2.58
N PRO A 214 -2.16 -9.84 -3.71
CA PRO A 214 -1.12 -8.86 -4.01
C PRO A 214 -1.78 -7.50 -4.26
N HIS A 215 -1.70 -6.61 -3.24
CA HIS A 215 -2.48 -5.38 -3.19
C HIS A 215 -1.67 -4.12 -3.49
N ALA A 216 -0.38 -4.16 -3.23
CA ALA A 216 0.54 -3.05 -3.46
C ALA A 216 1.85 -3.57 -4.04
N ILE A 217 2.51 -2.74 -4.85
CA ILE A 217 3.82 -3.05 -5.42
C ILE A 217 4.72 -1.81 -5.41
N ALA A 218 6.00 -2.00 -5.10
CA ALA A 218 7.03 -0.98 -5.23
C ALA A 218 8.34 -1.62 -5.68
N ILE A 219 9.20 -0.85 -6.32
CA ILE A 219 10.50 -1.32 -6.80
C ILE A 219 11.57 -0.38 -6.25
N ASP A 220 12.64 -0.93 -5.67
CA ASP A 220 13.76 -0.16 -5.17
C ASP A 220 14.76 0.19 -6.29
N ARG A 221 15.73 1.04 -5.96
CA ARG A 221 16.78 1.43 -6.91
C ARG A 221 17.67 0.28 -7.42
N ASN A 222 17.67 -0.85 -6.71
CA ASN A 222 18.40 -2.06 -7.07
C ASN A 222 17.53 -3.03 -7.89
N ASN A 223 16.32 -2.59 -8.30
CA ASN A 223 15.34 -3.36 -9.03
C ASN A 223 14.79 -4.58 -8.26
N ASN A 224 14.82 -4.56 -6.93
CA ASN A 224 14.05 -5.53 -6.16
C ASN A 224 12.57 -5.13 -6.16
N VAL A 225 11.71 -6.10 -6.48
CA VAL A 225 10.26 -5.94 -6.58
C VAL A 225 9.60 -6.36 -5.27
N TYR A 226 9.00 -5.42 -4.54
CA TYR A 226 8.31 -5.64 -3.27
C TYR A 226 6.82 -5.73 -3.51
N VAL A 227 6.21 -6.85 -3.14
CA VAL A 227 4.77 -7.11 -3.32
C VAL A 227 4.11 -7.27 -1.97
N GLY A 228 3.16 -6.40 -1.66
CA GLY A 228 2.33 -6.48 -0.47
C GLY A 228 1.22 -7.52 -0.62
N ASP A 229 1.45 -8.72 -0.11
CA ASP A 229 0.50 -9.83 -0.10
C ASP A 229 -0.44 -9.68 1.11
N ARG A 230 -1.47 -8.82 0.95
CA ARG A 230 -2.29 -8.26 2.03
C ARG A 230 -2.95 -9.33 2.89
N THR A 231 -3.63 -10.28 2.30
CA THR A 231 -4.37 -11.31 3.04
C THR A 231 -3.43 -12.31 3.73
N ASN A 232 -2.24 -12.53 3.20
CA ASN A 232 -1.20 -13.32 3.84
C ASN A 232 -0.36 -12.50 4.85
N ARG A 233 -0.64 -11.20 5.03
CA ARG A 233 0.03 -10.30 5.99
C ARG A 233 1.56 -10.29 5.86
N ARG A 234 2.06 -10.24 4.63
CA ARG A 234 3.49 -10.27 4.35
C ARG A 234 3.85 -9.41 3.16
N ILE A 235 5.13 -9.08 3.06
CA ILE A 235 5.73 -8.51 1.88
C ILE A 235 6.68 -9.55 1.31
N GLN A 236 6.51 -9.90 0.04
CA GLN A 236 7.41 -10.77 -0.69
C GLN A 236 8.28 -9.93 -1.63
N VAL A 237 9.55 -10.31 -1.74
CA VAL A 237 10.54 -9.62 -2.55
C VAL A 237 11.02 -10.55 -3.66
N PHE A 238 11.04 -10.03 -4.87
CA PHE A 238 11.43 -10.74 -6.10
C PHE A 238 12.50 -9.95 -6.84
N ASP A 239 13.22 -10.62 -7.73
CA ASP A 239 13.95 -9.92 -8.78
C ASP A 239 13.03 -9.49 -9.93
N THR A 240 13.59 -8.84 -10.94
CA THR A 240 12.84 -8.37 -12.12
C THR A 240 12.28 -9.49 -12.99
N ASP A 241 12.72 -10.74 -12.81
CA ASP A 241 12.24 -11.91 -13.53
C ASP A 241 11.21 -12.72 -12.73
N GLY A 242 10.80 -12.21 -11.56
CA GLY A 242 9.81 -12.84 -10.70
C GLY A 242 10.37 -13.99 -9.86
N LYS A 243 11.69 -14.13 -9.76
CA LYS A 243 12.32 -15.11 -8.86
C LYS A 243 12.17 -14.63 -7.42
N PHE A 244 11.58 -15.46 -6.58
CA PHE A 244 11.45 -15.18 -5.15
C PHE A 244 12.84 -15.05 -4.49
N LEU A 245 13.03 -13.97 -3.73
CA LEU A 245 14.28 -13.70 -2.99
C LEU A 245 14.10 -13.89 -1.49
N ARG A 246 13.07 -13.28 -0.92
CA ARG A 246 12.76 -13.34 0.52
C ARG A 246 11.36 -12.81 0.80
N MET A 247 10.91 -12.96 2.05
CA MET A 247 9.68 -12.35 2.55
C MET A 247 9.84 -11.95 4.02
N PHE A 248 8.99 -11.04 4.48
CA PHE A 248 8.90 -10.63 5.88
C PHE A 248 7.48 -10.16 6.22
N SER A 249 7.15 -10.17 7.51
CA SER A 249 5.88 -9.71 8.07
C SER A 249 6.11 -8.55 9.03
N ILE A 250 5.08 -7.71 9.21
CA ILE A 250 5.07 -6.63 10.19
C ILE A 250 4.15 -7.05 11.33
N ASP A 251 4.73 -7.60 12.42
CA ASP A 251 3.98 -8.14 13.55
C ASP A 251 4.07 -7.21 14.78
N VAL A 252 3.57 -5.97 14.60
CA VAL A 252 3.52 -4.97 15.68
C VAL A 252 2.11 -4.92 16.24
N PRO A 253 1.89 -5.32 17.50
CA PRO A 253 0.56 -5.24 18.11
C PRO A 253 0.03 -3.82 18.17
N PRO A 254 -1.28 -3.58 18.08
CA PRO A 254 -1.85 -2.27 18.34
C PRO A 254 -1.71 -1.88 19.81
N VAL A 255 -1.64 -0.58 20.08
CA VAL A 255 -1.68 -0.08 21.46
C VAL A 255 -2.97 -0.55 22.14
N PRO A 256 -2.92 -1.09 23.37
CA PRO A 256 -4.11 -1.49 24.10
C PRO A 256 -5.17 -0.38 24.17
N GLY A 257 -6.42 -0.73 23.96
CA GLY A 257 -7.53 0.24 23.94
C GLY A 257 -7.75 0.95 22.60
N THR A 258 -6.92 0.71 21.58
CA THR A 258 -7.19 1.20 20.20
C THR A 258 -8.50 0.60 19.70
N LYS A 259 -9.38 1.46 19.15
CA LYS A 259 -10.69 1.06 18.61
C LYS A 259 -10.72 1.17 17.09
N ALA A 260 -11.50 0.30 16.46
CA ALA A 260 -11.81 0.42 15.04
C ALA A 260 -12.66 1.67 14.79
N VAL A 261 -12.48 2.29 13.62
CA VAL A 261 -13.26 3.46 13.18
C VAL A 261 -14.70 3.05 12.84
N ASN A 262 -14.84 1.91 12.16
CA ASN A 262 -16.12 1.38 11.72
C ASN A 262 -16.28 -0.05 12.24
N GLY A 263 -17.48 -0.40 12.68
CA GLY A 263 -17.81 -1.72 13.18
C GLY A 263 -17.14 -2.09 14.51
N ASN A 264 -17.14 -3.37 14.83
CA ASN A 264 -16.53 -3.89 16.05
C ASN A 264 -15.00 -3.96 15.94
N THR A 265 -14.31 -3.58 17.00
CA THR A 265 -12.86 -3.75 17.07
C THR A 265 -12.50 -5.24 17.01
N PRO A 266 -11.67 -5.67 16.04
CA PRO A 266 -11.27 -7.06 15.93
C PRO A 266 -10.51 -7.54 17.18
N THR A 267 -10.77 -8.80 17.59
CA THR A 267 -10.08 -9.48 18.68
C THR A 267 -9.68 -10.89 18.27
N GLY A 268 -8.79 -11.53 19.01
CA GLY A 268 -8.38 -12.91 18.76
C GLY A 268 -7.88 -13.13 17.32
N GLU A 269 -8.36 -14.18 16.68
CA GLU A 269 -7.95 -14.52 15.30
C GLU A 269 -8.24 -13.43 14.27
N ARG A 270 -9.35 -12.70 14.42
CA ARG A 270 -9.69 -11.57 13.54
C ARG A 270 -8.68 -10.42 13.66
N LEU A 271 -8.21 -10.15 14.88
CA LEU A 271 -7.14 -9.18 15.09
C LEU A 271 -5.83 -9.68 14.48
N ALA A 272 -5.48 -10.94 14.72
CA ALA A 272 -4.29 -11.54 14.13
C ALA A 272 -4.30 -11.51 12.60
N ALA A 273 -5.46 -11.60 11.96
CA ALA A 273 -5.60 -11.57 10.51
C ALA A 273 -5.41 -10.18 9.87
N VAL A 274 -5.39 -9.10 10.65
CA VAL A 274 -5.30 -7.72 10.10
C VAL A 274 -4.05 -6.96 10.54
N ILE A 275 -3.38 -7.37 11.62
CA ILE A 275 -2.14 -6.73 12.08
C ILE A 275 -1.08 -6.83 10.99
N GLY A 276 -0.48 -5.69 10.63
CA GLY A 276 0.60 -5.59 9.66
C GLY A 276 0.21 -6.01 8.23
N ALA A 277 -1.09 -6.14 7.92
CA ALA A 277 -1.54 -6.43 6.56
C ALA A 277 -1.19 -5.27 5.62
N PRO A 278 -0.27 -5.46 4.65
CA PRO A 278 0.22 -4.38 3.80
C PRO A 278 -0.85 -3.96 2.79
N ASN A 279 -1.48 -2.84 3.04
CA ASN A 279 -2.51 -2.27 2.16
C ASN A 279 -1.90 -1.36 1.09
N SER A 280 -0.81 -0.68 1.43
CA SER A 280 -0.07 0.19 0.52
C SER A 280 1.43 0.15 0.84
N ILE A 281 2.23 0.37 -0.19
CA ILE A 281 3.69 0.46 -0.08
C ILE A 281 4.16 1.66 -0.89
N CYS A 282 5.07 2.46 -0.33
CA CYS A 282 5.92 3.34 -1.11
C CYS A 282 7.37 3.26 -0.60
N ILE A 283 8.32 3.43 -1.52
CA ILE A 283 9.76 3.48 -1.22
C ILE A 283 10.23 4.91 -1.48
N SER A 284 10.89 5.52 -0.49
CA SER A 284 11.40 6.89 -0.61
C SER A 284 12.46 6.99 -1.71
N PRO A 285 12.55 8.12 -2.42
CA PRO A 285 13.59 8.34 -3.42
C PRO A 285 14.97 8.49 -2.76
N GLY A 286 16.02 8.56 -3.59
CA GLY A 286 17.39 8.82 -3.14
C GLY A 286 18.21 7.59 -2.88
N THR A 287 19.35 7.75 -2.21
CA THR A 287 20.34 6.67 -1.97
C THR A 287 20.02 5.85 -0.74
N ASN A 288 19.50 6.47 0.30
CA ASN A 288 19.15 5.83 1.58
C ASN A 288 17.64 5.56 1.61
N GLN A 289 17.20 4.62 0.78
CA GLN A 289 15.79 4.34 0.64
C GLN A 289 15.22 3.66 1.90
N VAL A 290 14.04 4.10 2.30
CA VAL A 290 13.20 3.45 3.29
C VAL A 290 11.84 3.14 2.68
N MET A 291 11.19 2.12 3.18
CA MET A 291 9.85 1.74 2.78
C MET A 291 8.85 2.25 3.80
N PHE A 292 7.72 2.76 3.32
CA PHE A 292 6.55 3.02 4.15
C PHE A 292 5.45 2.04 3.78
N VAL A 293 4.84 1.43 4.79
CA VAL A 293 3.79 0.42 4.63
C VAL A 293 2.55 0.91 5.36
N GLY A 294 1.48 1.15 4.61
CA GLY A 294 0.16 1.47 5.16
C GLY A 294 -0.57 0.20 5.54
N GLU A 295 -1.06 0.16 6.77
CA GLU A 295 -1.89 -0.92 7.26
C GLU A 295 -3.35 -0.70 6.83
N SER A 296 -4.13 -1.76 6.73
CA SER A 296 -5.54 -1.73 6.34
C SER A 296 -6.39 -0.86 7.32
N THR A 297 -7.71 -1.03 7.30
CA THR A 297 -8.65 -0.19 8.06
C THR A 297 -8.38 -0.17 9.57
N PHE A 298 -7.96 -1.30 10.13
CA PHE A 298 -7.57 -1.44 11.53
C PHE A 298 -6.33 -2.35 11.63
N PRO A 299 -5.34 -2.02 12.44
CA PRO A 299 -5.19 -0.88 13.39
C PRO A 299 -4.92 0.49 12.75
N GLY A 300 -4.84 0.60 11.41
CA GLY A 300 -4.82 1.87 10.70
C GLY A 300 -3.56 2.70 10.95
N ARG A 301 -2.38 2.07 10.82
CA ARG A 301 -1.07 2.71 11.04
C ARG A 301 -0.27 2.77 9.75
N VAL A 302 0.77 3.58 9.77
CA VAL A 302 1.83 3.56 8.75
C VAL A 302 3.14 3.16 9.43
N PHE A 303 3.85 2.21 8.85
CA PHE A 303 5.14 1.78 9.34
C PHE A 303 6.27 2.35 8.48
N LYS A 304 7.35 2.82 9.11
CA LYS A 304 8.64 3.05 8.45
C LYS A 304 9.46 1.77 8.59
N VAL A 305 9.91 1.21 7.47
CA VAL A 305 10.54 -0.11 7.40
C VAL A 305 11.80 0.00 6.56
N SER A 306 12.88 -0.65 6.97
CA SER A 306 14.06 -0.78 6.11
C SER A 306 13.81 -1.77 4.97
N LEU A 307 14.58 -1.70 3.90
CA LEU A 307 14.37 -2.57 2.74
C LEU A 307 14.63 -4.06 3.04
N ASP A 308 15.34 -4.39 4.11
CA ASP A 308 15.53 -5.77 4.60
C ASP A 308 14.38 -6.28 5.49
N GLY A 309 13.39 -5.41 5.82
CA GLY A 309 12.17 -5.78 6.54
C GLY A 309 12.14 -5.41 8.02
N LYS A 310 13.17 -4.72 8.55
CA LYS A 310 13.17 -4.25 9.94
C LYS A 310 12.21 -3.06 10.11
N VAL A 311 11.26 -3.14 11.05
CA VAL A 311 10.40 -2.02 11.40
C VAL A 311 11.18 -0.98 12.18
N LEU A 312 11.29 0.22 11.63
CA LEU A 312 12.05 1.35 12.19
C LEU A 312 11.17 2.25 13.06
N GLY A 313 9.87 2.22 12.88
CA GLY A 313 8.92 2.96 13.69
C GLY A 313 7.49 2.92 13.18
N VAL A 314 6.59 3.40 14.03
CA VAL A 314 5.14 3.48 13.78
C VAL A 314 4.70 4.93 13.69
N ILE A 315 3.82 5.22 12.76
CA ILE A 315 3.25 6.54 12.51
C ILE A 315 1.73 6.43 12.66
N GLY A 316 1.17 7.19 13.60
CA GLY A 316 -0.27 7.30 13.82
C GLY A 316 -0.93 6.05 14.40
N ARG A 317 -2.26 6.07 14.40
CA ARG A 317 -3.13 5.02 14.94
C ARG A 317 -4.52 5.13 14.32
N SER A 318 -5.35 4.12 14.52
CA SER A 318 -6.76 4.14 14.08
C SER A 318 -7.53 5.33 14.65
N GLY A 319 -8.29 6.02 13.80
CA GLY A 319 -9.20 7.08 14.21
C GLY A 319 -9.62 8.04 13.09
N ARG A 320 -10.40 9.06 13.46
CA ARG A 320 -10.96 10.06 12.53
C ARG A 320 -10.29 11.43 12.64
N GLN A 321 -9.55 11.67 13.72
CA GLN A 321 -8.89 12.97 13.94
C GLN A 321 -7.63 13.10 13.07
N VAL A 322 -7.13 14.31 12.91
CA VAL A 322 -5.80 14.54 12.34
C VAL A 322 -4.75 13.75 13.14
N LYS A 323 -3.75 13.20 12.47
CA LYS A 323 -2.76 12.24 13.02
C LYS A 323 -3.32 10.84 13.34
N GLN A 324 -4.56 10.56 13.00
CA GLN A 324 -5.15 9.22 13.07
C GLN A 324 -5.54 8.80 11.65
N PHE A 325 -5.51 7.49 11.36
CA PHE A 325 -5.81 6.98 10.03
C PHE A 325 -6.87 5.88 10.08
N SER A 326 -7.60 5.74 8.97
CA SER A 326 -8.50 4.61 8.76
C SER A 326 -8.57 4.27 7.28
N GLY A 327 -8.12 3.07 6.95
CA GLY A 327 -7.98 2.65 5.56
C GLY A 327 -6.91 3.46 4.83
N ALA A 328 -5.66 3.47 5.35
CA ALA A 328 -4.50 4.03 4.66
C ALA A 328 -4.24 3.22 3.37
N HIS A 329 -5.05 3.49 2.34
CA HIS A 329 -5.14 2.68 1.13
C HIS A 329 -4.02 2.98 0.15
N ALA A 330 -3.56 4.22 0.08
CA ALA A 330 -2.40 4.58 -0.71
C ALA A 330 -1.47 5.51 0.06
N LEU A 331 -0.18 5.38 -0.25
CA LEU A 331 0.89 6.23 0.24
C LEU A 331 1.67 6.80 -0.94
N ALA A 332 1.97 8.11 -0.87
CA ALA A 332 3.03 8.72 -1.65
C ALA A 332 4.10 9.25 -0.70
N CYS A 333 5.37 8.97 -1.01
CA CYS A 333 6.52 9.36 -0.20
C CYS A 333 7.55 10.12 -1.05
N PRO A 334 7.30 11.43 -1.31
CA PRO A 334 8.22 12.25 -2.11
C PRO A 334 9.59 12.42 -1.44
N SER A 335 9.70 12.15 -0.15
CA SER A 335 10.97 12.08 0.58
C SER A 335 10.88 11.05 1.72
N GLU A 336 11.98 10.81 2.41
CA GLU A 336 12.01 9.96 3.61
C GLU A 336 11.29 10.57 4.83
N ASN A 337 10.91 11.85 4.76
CA ASN A 337 10.30 12.59 5.87
C ASN A 337 8.94 13.22 5.51
N GLU A 338 8.48 13.06 4.28
CA GLU A 338 7.18 13.57 3.85
C GLU A 338 6.34 12.45 3.23
N LEU A 339 5.08 12.34 3.67
CA LEU A 339 4.12 11.37 3.18
C LEU A 339 2.80 12.07 2.85
N TYR A 340 2.10 11.54 1.86
CA TYR A 340 0.67 11.75 1.67
C TYR A 340 -0.03 10.42 1.93
N VAL A 341 -0.99 10.42 2.86
CA VAL A 341 -1.76 9.24 3.26
C VAL A 341 -3.19 9.40 2.77
N ALA A 342 -3.59 8.58 1.81
CA ALA A 342 -4.95 8.56 1.27
C ALA A 342 -5.81 7.54 2.04
N GLU A 343 -6.99 7.99 2.48
CA GLU A 343 -7.84 7.24 3.39
C GLU A 343 -9.21 6.96 2.76
N THR A 344 -9.56 5.68 2.63
CA THR A 344 -10.88 5.28 2.13
C THR A 344 -11.99 5.48 3.14
N SER A 345 -11.74 5.25 4.44
CA SER A 345 -12.79 5.37 5.47
C SER A 345 -13.03 6.81 5.95
N ASN A 346 -12.04 7.69 5.80
CA ASN A 346 -12.13 9.09 6.25
C ASN A 346 -12.31 10.09 5.10
N TRP A 347 -12.31 9.63 3.85
CA TRP A 347 -12.53 10.43 2.63
C TRP A 347 -11.62 11.65 2.54
N ARG A 348 -10.34 11.45 2.77
CA ARG A 348 -9.36 12.54 2.79
C ARG A 348 -7.96 12.07 2.40
N VAL A 349 -7.09 13.05 2.17
CA VAL A 349 -5.64 12.88 2.12
C VAL A 349 -5.02 13.69 3.24
N GLN A 350 -4.18 13.06 4.06
CA GLN A 350 -3.37 13.79 5.03
C GLN A 350 -1.94 13.95 4.51
N LYS A 351 -1.43 15.19 4.54
CA LYS A 351 0.00 15.46 4.41
C LYS A 351 0.66 15.27 5.76
N VAL A 352 1.68 14.41 5.81
CA VAL A 352 2.39 14.00 7.03
C VAL A 352 3.86 14.40 6.89
N THR A 353 4.40 15.08 7.90
CA THR A 353 5.82 15.44 7.97
C THR A 353 6.44 14.81 9.20
N LEU A 354 7.40 13.90 9.00
CA LEU A 354 8.09 13.23 10.09
C LEU A 354 9.08 14.19 10.75
N ARG A 355 9.18 14.12 12.06
CA ARG A 355 10.14 14.88 12.88
C ARG A 355 11.30 13.97 13.28
N ALA A 356 12.50 14.53 13.40
CA ALA A 356 13.59 13.85 14.04
C ALA A 356 13.20 13.50 15.49
N PRO A 357 13.62 12.33 16.03
CA PRO A 357 13.46 12.05 17.43
C PRO A 357 14.10 13.18 18.26
N ALA A 358 13.40 13.66 19.30
CA ALA A 358 13.99 14.64 20.21
C ALA A 358 15.28 14.03 20.77
N THR A 359 16.41 14.65 20.50
CA THR A 359 17.66 14.32 21.15
C THR A 359 17.43 14.50 22.66
N GLN A 360 17.50 13.42 23.43
CA GLN A 360 17.56 13.53 24.88
C GLN A 360 18.85 14.31 25.22
N THR A 361 18.70 15.59 25.45
CA THR A 361 19.74 16.38 26.09
C THR A 361 19.99 15.72 27.45
N ALA A 362 21.12 15.08 27.61
CA ALA A 362 21.56 14.54 28.87
C ALA A 362 21.48 15.69 29.89
N ARG A 363 20.55 15.62 30.81
CA ARG A 363 20.59 16.49 32.01
C ARG A 363 21.89 16.15 32.72
N SER A 364 22.87 17.06 32.63
CA SER A 364 24.01 17.05 33.49
C SER A 364 23.51 17.13 34.95
N VAL A 365 23.59 16.02 35.65
CA VAL A 365 23.41 16.02 37.10
C VAL A 365 24.59 16.80 37.65
N GLY A 366 24.35 18.06 38.00
CA GLY A 366 25.29 18.87 38.73
C GLY A 366 25.54 18.22 40.09
N THR A 367 26.71 17.61 40.27
CA THR A 367 27.23 17.19 41.58
C THR A 367 27.55 18.44 42.39
N SER A 368 26.61 18.88 43.22
CA SER A 368 26.93 19.81 44.30
C SER A 368 27.79 19.09 45.34
N GLY A 369 29.08 19.39 45.32
CA GLY A 369 30.00 18.97 46.37
C GLY A 369 29.67 19.65 47.71
N PRO A 370 30.00 19.03 48.87
CA PRO A 370 29.65 19.54 50.17
C PRO A 370 30.51 20.79 50.49
N GLN A 371 29.85 21.92 50.80
CA GLN A 371 30.51 23.08 51.44
C GLN A 371 30.94 22.71 52.85
N ALA A 372 32.25 22.75 53.08
CA ALA A 372 32.82 22.65 54.42
C ALA A 372 32.58 23.94 55.18
N ALA A 373 31.96 23.82 56.36
CA ALA A 373 31.85 24.87 57.34
C ALA A 373 33.18 25.23 58.01
N LYS A 374 33.50 26.49 58.08
CA LYS A 374 34.36 27.10 59.07
C LYS A 374 33.63 28.24 59.74
#